data_03187ad713a8fea990bbc07b37e6d1cb
#
_entry.id   03187ad713a8fea990bbc07b37e6d1cb
#
_cell.length_a   1.000
_cell.length_b   1.000
_cell.length_c   1.000
_cell.angle_alpha   90.00
_cell.angle_beta   90.00
_cell.angle_gamma   90.00
#
_symmetry.space_group_name_H-M   'P 1'
#
loop_
_entity.id
_entity.type
_entity.pdbx_description
1 polymer ?
#
loop_
_entity_poly.entity_id
_entity_poly.type
_entity_poly.pdbx_seq_one_letter_code
_entity_poly.pdbx_strand_id
1 'polypeptide(L)'
;MKRIKTIHYSIDDVIEVFSELTKMQPKSIFDIPFFAFLLSLHRQYGIVVSCYCFFKRRTFSLSECTKSYRHEFEKNASWLKFGFHGYTGFEDYESQPLNESIQQYKEVILNLKEIVGEKALDTFPRI
;
A
#
# COMPACT_ATOMS: atom_id res chain seq x y z
N MET A 1 -18.99 -26.85 14.93
CA MET A 1 -17.93 -25.86 15.06
C MET A 1 -17.87 -24.98 13.78
N LYS A 2 -18.08 -23.69 13.94
CA LYS A 2 -18.00 -22.78 12.79
C LYS A 2 -16.55 -22.49 12.44
N ARG A 3 -16.17 -22.76 11.21
CA ARG A 3 -14.89 -22.27 10.67
C ARG A 3 -15.04 -20.81 10.26
N ILE A 4 -14.22 -19.96 10.86
CA ILE A 4 -14.12 -18.57 10.41
C ILE A 4 -13.15 -18.58 9.23
N LYS A 5 -13.66 -18.21 8.05
CA LYS A 5 -12.83 -18.03 6.87
C LYS A 5 -12.49 -16.57 6.73
N THR A 6 -11.19 -16.26 6.68
CA THR A 6 -10.72 -14.93 6.36
C THR A 6 -10.65 -14.78 4.85
N ILE A 7 -11.24 -13.72 4.33
CA ILE A 7 -11.19 -13.40 2.91
C ILE A 7 -10.06 -12.38 2.72
N HIS A 8 -9.14 -12.70 1.82
CA HIS A 8 -8.03 -11.83 1.46
C HIS A 8 -8.30 -11.15 0.13
N TYR A 9 -8.22 -9.82 0.12
CA TYR A 9 -8.28 -9.01 -1.09
C TYR A 9 -6.90 -8.46 -1.41
N SER A 10 -6.55 -8.53 -2.70
CA SER A 10 -5.36 -7.87 -3.24
C SER A 10 -5.80 -6.78 -4.19
N ILE A 11 -5.27 -5.57 -4.01
CA ILE A 11 -5.54 -4.42 -4.87
C ILE A 11 -4.21 -3.98 -5.46
N ASP A 12 -4.14 -3.99 -6.79
CA ASP A 12 -2.95 -3.59 -7.52
C ASP A 12 -3.00 -2.11 -7.94
N ASP A 13 -1.91 -1.59 -8.45
CA ASP A 13 -1.79 -0.24 -9.01
C ASP A 13 -2.08 0.87 -8.00
N VAL A 14 -1.76 0.65 -6.73
CA VAL A 14 -2.06 1.62 -5.68
C VAL A 14 -0.99 2.69 -5.62
N ILE A 15 -1.39 3.93 -5.82
CA ILE A 15 -0.56 5.12 -5.59
C ILE A 15 -1.40 6.39 -5.40
N GLU A 16 -2.47 6.55 -6.16
CA GLU A 16 -3.27 7.79 -6.16
C GLU A 16 -3.81 8.14 -4.78
N VAL A 17 -4.15 7.14 -3.98
CA VAL A 17 -4.65 7.37 -2.61
C VAL A 17 -3.62 8.05 -1.73
N PHE A 18 -2.33 7.79 -1.94
CA PHE A 18 -1.26 8.45 -1.20
C PHE A 18 -1.10 9.91 -1.60
N SER A 19 -1.30 10.21 -2.88
CA SER A 19 -1.34 11.60 -3.37
C SER A 19 -2.51 12.36 -2.74
N GLU A 20 -3.67 11.74 -2.71
CA GLU A 20 -4.87 12.30 -2.13
C GLU A 20 -4.69 12.56 -0.63
N LEU A 21 -4.16 11.59 0.11
CA LEU A 21 -3.86 11.72 1.53
C LEU A 21 -2.89 12.87 1.81
N THR A 22 -1.88 13.02 0.97
CA THR A 22 -0.87 14.06 1.10
C THR A 22 -1.45 15.46 0.86
N LYS A 23 -2.33 15.59 -0.13
CA LYS A 23 -2.98 16.87 -0.46
C LYS A 23 -4.04 17.27 0.54
N MET A 24 -4.85 16.33 0.97
CA MET A 24 -6.00 16.60 1.83
C MET A 24 -5.65 16.75 3.30
N GLN A 25 -4.64 16.03 3.77
CA GLN A 25 -4.24 16.02 5.19
C GLN A 25 -5.46 15.87 6.13
N PRO A 26 -6.28 14.81 5.95
CA PRO A 26 -7.47 14.62 6.78
C PRO A 26 -7.09 14.28 8.23
N LYS A 27 -8.05 14.27 9.12
CA LYS A 27 -7.83 13.84 10.51
C LYS A 27 -7.56 12.35 10.60
N SER A 28 -8.15 11.55 9.74
CA SER A 28 -7.97 10.10 9.68
C SER A 28 -7.81 9.66 8.24
N ILE A 29 -7.03 8.59 8.02
CA ILE A 29 -6.94 7.97 6.69
C ILE A 29 -8.31 7.52 6.19
N PHE A 30 -9.23 7.19 7.10
CA PHE A 30 -10.57 6.72 6.75
C PHE A 30 -11.52 7.84 6.33
N ASP A 31 -11.08 9.08 6.34
CA ASP A 31 -11.78 10.19 5.68
C ASP A 31 -11.55 10.17 4.17
N ILE A 32 -10.55 9.42 3.69
CA ILE A 32 -10.32 9.18 2.28
C ILE A 32 -11.26 8.07 1.79
N PRO A 33 -12.07 8.30 0.74
CA PRO A 33 -13.08 7.33 0.31
C PRO A 33 -12.56 5.91 0.05
N PHE A 34 -11.38 5.79 -0.53
CA PHE A 34 -10.75 4.49 -0.79
C PHE A 34 -10.56 3.70 0.52
N PHE A 35 -9.95 4.32 1.53
CA PHE A 35 -9.73 3.65 2.82
C PHE A 35 -11.04 3.46 3.60
N ALA A 36 -11.98 4.40 3.50
CA ALA A 36 -13.29 4.26 4.13
C ALA A 36 -14.02 3.03 3.59
N PHE A 37 -13.95 2.80 2.29
CA PHE A 37 -14.53 1.63 1.64
C PHE A 37 -13.89 0.33 2.16
N LEU A 38 -12.56 0.28 2.24
CA LEU A 38 -11.86 -0.90 2.75
C LEU A 38 -12.21 -1.18 4.21
N LEU A 39 -12.30 -0.15 5.03
CA LEU A 39 -12.71 -0.29 6.44
C LEU A 39 -14.12 -0.87 6.54
N SER A 40 -15.02 -0.41 5.72
CA SER A 40 -16.40 -0.91 5.64
C SER A 40 -16.43 -2.40 5.33
N LEU A 41 -15.65 -2.85 4.35
CA LEU A 41 -15.54 -4.26 4.00
C LEU A 41 -14.93 -5.09 5.13
N HIS A 42 -13.90 -4.55 5.78
CA HIS A 42 -13.28 -5.22 6.91
C HIS A 42 -14.25 -5.40 8.07
N ARG A 43 -14.96 -4.34 8.45
CA ARG A 43 -15.93 -4.37 9.55
C ARG A 43 -17.10 -5.28 9.27
N GLN A 44 -17.58 -5.29 8.04
CA GLN A 44 -18.78 -6.06 7.69
C GLN A 44 -18.48 -7.53 7.43
N TYR A 45 -17.34 -7.85 6.81
CA TYR A 45 -17.01 -9.20 6.34
C TYR A 45 -15.71 -9.78 6.89
N GLY A 46 -14.97 -9.04 7.72
CA GLY A 46 -13.68 -9.49 8.23
C GLY A 46 -12.59 -9.58 7.15
N ILE A 47 -12.69 -8.82 6.09
CA ILE A 47 -11.76 -8.88 4.96
C ILE A 47 -10.39 -8.35 5.38
N VAL A 48 -9.34 -9.04 4.95
CA VAL A 48 -7.94 -8.59 5.03
C VAL A 48 -7.53 -8.10 3.65
N VAL A 49 -6.90 -6.93 3.60
CA VAL A 49 -6.57 -6.25 2.34
C VAL A 49 -5.06 -6.06 2.23
N SER A 50 -4.51 -6.38 1.07
CA SER A 50 -3.14 -6.04 0.69
C SER A 50 -3.18 -5.12 -0.52
N CYS A 51 -2.59 -3.93 -0.37
CA CYS A 51 -2.47 -2.93 -1.42
C CYS A 51 -1.07 -2.98 -1.99
N TYR A 52 -0.94 -3.30 -3.28
CA TYR A 52 0.34 -3.38 -3.96
C TYR A 52 0.57 -2.11 -4.76
N CYS A 53 1.68 -1.44 -4.45
CA CYS A 53 1.91 -0.04 -4.77
C CYS A 53 2.98 0.17 -5.83
N PHE A 54 2.83 1.25 -6.60
CA PHE A 54 3.88 1.81 -7.43
C PHE A 54 4.68 2.85 -6.65
N PHE A 55 5.91 3.11 -7.10
CA PHE A 55 6.71 4.20 -6.54
C PHE A 55 6.26 5.56 -7.08
N LYS A 56 6.04 5.63 -8.38
CA LYS A 56 5.75 6.90 -9.05
C LYS A 56 4.71 6.71 -10.14
N ARG A 57 3.83 7.67 -10.24
CA ARG A 57 2.90 7.77 -11.34
C ARG A 57 2.58 9.23 -11.61
N ARG A 58 2.64 9.64 -12.89
CA ARG A 58 2.43 11.03 -13.30
C ARG A 58 3.38 11.96 -12.54
N THR A 59 2.83 12.89 -11.75
CA THR A 59 3.61 13.91 -11.03
C THR A 59 3.82 13.58 -9.57
N PHE A 60 3.33 12.43 -9.08
CA PHE A 60 3.44 12.04 -7.69
C PHE A 60 4.35 10.84 -7.51
N SER A 61 5.20 10.88 -6.47
CA SER A 61 5.98 9.72 -6.04
C SER A 61 5.80 9.48 -4.54
N LEU A 62 6.04 8.23 -4.10
CA LEU A 62 5.97 7.87 -2.69
C LEU A 62 6.93 8.68 -1.82
N SER A 63 8.04 9.16 -2.39
CA SER A 63 8.98 10.01 -1.65
C SER A 63 8.37 11.35 -1.21
N GLU A 64 7.30 11.79 -1.89
CA GLU A 64 6.58 13.02 -1.57
C GLU A 64 5.43 12.82 -0.61
N CYS A 65 5.10 11.55 -0.29
CA CYS A 65 3.95 11.24 0.52
C CYS A 65 4.12 11.69 1.97
N THR A 66 3.05 12.20 2.55
CA THR A 66 3.00 12.51 3.97
C THR A 66 3.30 11.26 4.81
N LYS A 67 4.02 11.44 5.92
CA LYS A 67 4.36 10.37 6.86
C LYS A 67 3.59 10.52 8.17
N SER A 68 2.65 11.45 8.21
CA SER A 68 1.92 11.83 9.43
C SER A 68 0.95 10.76 9.92
N TYR A 69 0.60 9.80 9.08
CA TYR A 69 -0.42 8.79 9.38
C TYR A 69 0.14 7.41 9.69
N ARG A 70 1.46 7.28 9.82
CA ARG A 70 2.12 5.99 10.06
C ARG A 70 1.52 5.24 11.23
N HIS A 71 1.29 5.94 12.33
CA HIS A 71 0.72 5.33 13.55
C HIS A 71 -0.68 4.74 13.29
N GLU A 72 -1.50 5.45 12.52
CA GLU A 72 -2.84 4.97 12.17
C GLU A 72 -2.76 3.74 11.25
N PHE A 73 -1.87 3.75 10.28
CA PHE A 73 -1.63 2.57 9.44
C PHE A 73 -1.17 1.38 10.28
N GLU A 74 -0.26 1.59 11.21
CA GLU A 74 0.23 0.52 12.08
C GLU A 74 -0.86 -0.06 12.97
N LYS A 75 -1.79 0.75 13.45
CA LYS A 75 -2.96 0.29 14.21
C LYS A 75 -3.85 -0.65 13.41
N ASN A 76 -3.86 -0.52 12.10
CA ASN A 76 -4.70 -1.29 11.20
C ASN A 76 -3.92 -2.39 10.48
N ALA A 77 -2.67 -2.63 10.86
CA ALA A 77 -1.78 -3.56 10.17
C ALA A 77 -2.23 -5.02 10.23
N SER A 78 -3.11 -5.38 11.13
CA SER A 78 -3.64 -6.75 11.20
C SER A 78 -4.52 -7.10 10.00
N TRP A 79 -5.07 -6.11 9.31
CA TRP A 79 -5.99 -6.33 8.19
C TRP A 79 -5.67 -5.50 6.95
N LEU A 80 -4.79 -4.51 7.05
CA LEU A 80 -4.45 -3.59 5.94
C LEU A 80 -2.93 -3.57 5.77
N LYS A 81 -2.46 -4.11 4.64
CA LYS A 81 -1.04 -4.24 4.31
C LYS A 81 -0.72 -3.53 3.00
N PHE A 82 0.54 -3.20 2.83
CA PHE A 82 1.04 -2.51 1.65
C PHE A 82 2.32 -3.18 1.17
N GLY A 83 2.43 -3.39 -0.14
CA GLY A 83 3.58 -4.05 -0.74
C GLY A 83 3.94 -3.50 -2.10
N PHE A 84 4.90 -4.13 -2.73
CA PHE A 84 5.45 -3.73 -4.03
C PHE A 84 4.65 -4.33 -5.18
N HIS A 85 4.20 -3.47 -6.11
CA HIS A 85 3.64 -3.90 -7.39
C HIS A 85 4.59 -3.60 -8.55
N GLY A 86 5.18 -2.45 -8.57
CA GLY A 86 6.11 -2.00 -9.58
C GLY A 86 6.70 -0.64 -9.24
N TYR A 87 7.53 -0.13 -10.12
CA TYR A 87 8.11 1.19 -9.92
C TYR A 87 7.23 2.27 -10.55
N THR A 88 6.96 2.16 -11.85
CA THR A 88 6.07 3.08 -12.58
C THR A 88 4.88 2.36 -13.23
N GLY A 89 4.94 1.05 -13.33
CA GLY A 89 3.96 0.24 -14.05
C GLY A 89 4.33 -0.01 -15.51
N PHE A 90 5.47 0.55 -15.98
CA PHE A 90 5.93 0.40 -17.36
C PHE A 90 7.20 -0.45 -17.48
N GLU A 91 7.72 -0.97 -16.38
CA GLU A 91 8.91 -1.81 -16.37
C GLU A 91 8.63 -3.18 -16.99
N ASP A 92 9.62 -3.68 -17.73
CA ASP A 92 9.65 -5.07 -18.19
C ASP A 92 10.65 -5.83 -17.32
N TYR A 93 10.16 -6.46 -16.27
CA TYR A 93 11.01 -7.14 -15.29
C TYR A 93 11.67 -8.40 -15.84
N GLU A 94 11.17 -8.96 -16.94
CA GLU A 94 11.81 -10.10 -17.60
C GLU A 94 13.10 -9.68 -18.30
N SER A 95 13.13 -8.46 -18.85
CA SER A 95 14.27 -7.93 -19.61
C SER A 95 15.18 -7.03 -18.79
N GLN A 96 14.67 -6.45 -17.70
CA GLN A 96 15.39 -5.49 -16.88
C GLN A 96 16.50 -6.17 -16.09
N PRO A 97 17.68 -5.55 -15.95
CA PRO A 97 18.75 -6.10 -15.12
C PRO A 97 18.27 -6.35 -13.68
N LEU A 98 18.65 -7.50 -13.11
CA LEU A 98 18.20 -7.92 -11.79
C LEU A 98 18.56 -6.90 -10.70
N ASN A 99 19.77 -6.33 -10.75
CA ASN A 99 20.18 -5.33 -9.76
C ASN A 99 19.32 -4.06 -9.80
N GLU A 100 18.85 -3.67 -10.98
CA GLU A 100 17.92 -2.53 -11.13
C GLU A 100 16.57 -2.85 -10.52
N SER A 101 16.04 -4.05 -10.79
CA SER A 101 14.76 -4.50 -10.23
C SER A 101 14.81 -4.57 -8.70
N ILE A 102 15.91 -5.09 -8.15
CA ILE A 102 16.12 -5.16 -6.70
C ILE A 102 16.18 -3.75 -6.11
N GLN A 103 16.88 -2.83 -6.75
CA GLN A 103 16.99 -1.45 -6.28
C GLN A 103 15.63 -0.76 -6.27
N GLN A 104 14.84 -0.95 -7.30
CA GLN A 104 13.48 -0.42 -7.38
C GLN A 104 12.57 -0.99 -6.29
N TYR A 105 12.65 -2.29 -6.06
CA TYR A 105 11.92 -2.95 -4.96
C TYR A 105 12.28 -2.33 -3.61
N LYS A 106 13.58 -2.22 -3.33
CA LYS A 106 14.05 -1.64 -2.07
C LYS A 106 13.57 -0.21 -1.87
N GLU A 107 13.58 0.59 -2.93
CA GLU A 107 13.15 1.98 -2.87
C GLU A 107 11.66 2.09 -2.53
N VAL A 108 10.84 1.26 -3.15
CA VAL A 108 9.39 1.23 -2.83
C VAL A 108 9.17 0.80 -1.39
N ILE A 109 9.79 -0.28 -0.96
CA ILE A 109 9.59 -0.83 0.40
C ILE A 109 10.08 0.15 1.46
N LEU A 110 11.23 0.81 1.26
CA LEU A 110 11.75 1.79 2.22
C LEU A 110 10.80 3.00 2.35
N ASN A 111 10.26 3.48 1.23
CA ASN A 111 9.29 4.58 1.27
C ASN A 111 7.98 4.15 1.93
N LEU A 112 7.46 2.97 1.59
CA LEU A 112 6.26 2.45 2.23
C LEU A 112 6.45 2.29 3.74
N LYS A 113 7.61 1.79 4.17
CA LYS A 113 7.91 1.65 5.60
C LYS A 113 7.79 2.97 6.35
N GLU A 114 8.26 4.06 5.76
CA GLU A 114 8.14 5.39 6.36
C GLU A 114 6.71 5.91 6.40
N ILE A 115 5.92 5.56 5.39
CA ILE A 115 4.54 6.05 5.24
C ILE A 115 3.58 5.25 6.14
N VAL A 116 3.65 3.93 6.08
CA VAL A 116 2.66 3.04 6.72
C VAL A 116 3.19 2.28 7.92
N GLY A 117 4.50 2.29 8.15
CA GLY A 117 5.15 1.56 9.23
C GLY A 117 5.50 0.12 8.85
N GLU A 118 6.48 -0.44 9.56
CA GLU A 118 6.97 -1.79 9.30
C GLU A 118 5.89 -2.87 9.45
N LYS A 119 5.03 -2.71 10.45
CA LYS A 119 3.95 -3.68 10.74
C LYS A 119 2.97 -3.83 9.59
N ALA A 120 2.78 -2.76 8.80
CA ALA A 120 1.85 -2.74 7.69
C ALA A 120 2.48 -3.14 6.36
N LEU A 121 3.76 -3.54 6.35
CA LEU A 121 4.43 -3.97 5.13
C LEU A 121 4.13 -5.44 4.82
N ASP A 122 3.83 -5.69 3.54
CA ASP A 122 3.88 -7.00 2.92
C ASP A 122 5.14 -7.02 2.05
N THR A 123 6.12 -7.86 2.42
CA THR A 123 7.41 -7.88 1.74
C THR A 123 7.43 -8.78 0.50
N PHE A 124 6.36 -9.54 0.24
CA PHE A 124 6.25 -10.32 -0.97
C PHE A 124 5.81 -9.44 -2.13
N PRO A 125 6.61 -9.35 -3.20
CA PRO A 125 6.21 -8.54 -4.35
C PRO A 125 5.08 -9.22 -5.12
N ARG A 126 4.23 -8.39 -5.72
CA ARG A 126 3.21 -8.82 -6.66
C ARG A 126 3.40 -8.05 -7.95
N ILE A 127 3.93 -8.73 -8.93
CA ILE A 127 4.28 -8.14 -10.22
C ILE A 127 3.22 -8.48 -11.27
#